data_a2e40d119b74cf5bc0273ef59df06d11
#
_entry.id   a2e40d119b74cf5bc0273ef59df06d11
#
_cell.length_a   1.000
_cell.length_b   1.000
_cell.length_c   1.000
_cell.angle_alpha   90.00
_cell.angle_beta   90.00
_cell.angle_gamma   90.00
#
_symmetry.space_group_name_H-M   'P 1'
#
loop_
_entity.id
_entity.type
_entity.pdbx_description
1 polymer ?
#
loop_
_entity_poly.entity_id
_entity_poly.type
_entity_poly.pdbx_seq_one_letter_code
_entity_poly.pdbx_strand_id
1 'polypeptide(L)'
;MMLFNSVVTLAAAMLLLPGQAMAGTYKGFSMGANRADGACKTQADWKTDFQTIKGWGKGFNAVRLYAASDCNTLANAVPAAKATGIKLLVGVWATNDAHFGAEKAALLKAIKAHGTAWIAAISVGSEDLYRKDITPQKLATEIYDVRGMVRQYNKNLKVGHTDTWTAWVDGANDVVTKACDIAITNGFPYWQGVNSKTAIQKKTFQNSFWSVQKHVKAVNSKAAVWVGETGWPTAGASFQGAAPGTTSLKNYYGSVACWLWAKPDTSGFWFTAFDAPTASPEVEKHFGVADSKRKLKFALPC
;
A
#
# COMPACT_ATOMS: atom_id res chain seq x y z
N MET A 1 -28.96 -5.17 -74.65
CA MET A 1 -28.93 -4.05 -73.68
C MET A 1 -28.70 -4.65 -72.32
N MET A 2 -27.45 -4.79 -71.90
CA MET A 2 -27.01 -5.41 -70.59
C MET A 2 -26.82 -4.33 -69.59
N LEU A 3 -27.58 -4.39 -68.53
CA LEU A 3 -27.44 -3.51 -67.35
C LEU A 3 -26.44 -4.13 -66.39
N PHE A 4 -25.30 -3.45 -66.15
CA PHE A 4 -24.32 -3.79 -65.09
C PHE A 4 -24.76 -3.14 -63.79
N ASN A 5 -25.10 -3.98 -62.76
CA ASN A 5 -25.30 -3.55 -61.41
C ASN A 5 -23.95 -3.53 -60.72
N SER A 6 -23.46 -2.34 -60.41
CA SER A 6 -22.26 -2.16 -59.54
C SER A 6 -22.69 -2.23 -58.07
N VAL A 7 -22.20 -3.26 -57.35
CA VAL A 7 -22.33 -3.38 -55.89
C VAL A 7 -21.19 -2.62 -55.28
N VAL A 8 -21.49 -1.51 -54.58
CA VAL A 8 -20.53 -0.76 -53.79
C VAL A 8 -20.47 -1.41 -52.41
N THR A 9 -19.35 -2.06 -52.09
CA THR A 9 -19.08 -2.63 -50.79
C THR A 9 -18.47 -1.53 -49.89
N LEU A 10 -19.25 -1.02 -48.93
CA LEU A 10 -18.73 -0.14 -47.88
C LEU A 10 -17.93 -1.01 -46.88
N ALA A 11 -16.61 -0.86 -46.86
CA ALA A 11 -15.76 -1.38 -45.78
C ALA A 11 -15.83 -0.44 -44.59
N ALA A 12 -16.51 -0.84 -43.51
CA ALA A 12 -16.51 -0.15 -42.26
C ALA A 12 -15.15 -0.38 -41.56
N ALA A 13 -14.29 0.64 -41.54
CA ALA A 13 -13.08 0.64 -40.78
C ALA A 13 -13.46 0.78 -39.26
N MET A 14 -13.38 -0.31 -38.50
CA MET A 14 -13.42 -0.28 -37.05
C MET A 14 -12.16 0.40 -36.55
N LEU A 15 -12.26 1.66 -36.12
CA LEU A 15 -11.28 2.35 -35.32
C LEU A 15 -11.20 1.64 -33.94
N LEU A 16 -10.20 0.79 -33.79
CA LEU A 16 -9.78 0.28 -32.47
C LEU A 16 -9.27 1.47 -31.66
N LEU A 17 -10.14 2.03 -30.83
CA LEU A 17 -9.71 2.93 -29.78
C LEU A 17 -8.66 2.18 -28.93
N PRO A 18 -7.49 2.78 -28.65
CA PRO A 18 -6.52 2.17 -27.75
C PRO A 18 -7.23 1.99 -26.40
N GLY A 19 -7.49 0.75 -26.04
CA GLY A 19 -8.04 0.39 -24.75
C GLY A 19 -7.18 1.05 -23.68
N GLN A 20 -7.76 1.93 -22.88
CA GLN A 20 -7.11 2.39 -21.66
C GLN A 20 -6.84 1.13 -20.83
N ALA A 21 -5.57 0.74 -20.75
CA ALA A 21 -5.16 -0.33 -19.85
C ALA A 21 -5.69 0.05 -18.47
N MET A 22 -6.67 -0.66 -17.97
CA MET A 22 -7.11 -0.54 -16.59
C MET A 22 -5.86 -0.70 -15.75
N ALA A 23 -5.45 0.34 -15.04
CA ALA A 23 -4.31 0.24 -14.15
C ALA A 23 -4.62 -0.90 -13.17
N GLY A 24 -3.93 -2.03 -13.34
CA GLY A 24 -4.16 -3.23 -12.53
C GLY A 24 -4.03 -2.89 -11.04
N THR A 25 -4.74 -3.60 -10.20
CA THR A 25 -4.62 -3.45 -8.74
C THR A 25 -3.23 -3.86 -8.28
N TYR A 26 -2.74 -3.17 -7.26
CA TYR A 26 -1.47 -3.50 -6.61
C TYR A 26 -1.71 -4.48 -5.47
N LYS A 27 -0.97 -5.56 -5.50
CA LYS A 27 -1.01 -6.65 -4.53
C LYS A 27 0.38 -6.84 -3.94
N GLY A 28 0.53 -6.69 -2.63
CA GLY A 28 1.85 -6.77 -2.05
C GLY A 28 1.93 -6.68 -0.54
N PHE A 29 3.08 -6.22 -0.07
CA PHE A 29 3.43 -6.20 1.34
C PHE A 29 3.99 -4.84 1.75
N SER A 30 3.79 -4.46 3.01
CA SER A 30 4.53 -3.38 3.66
C SER A 30 5.91 -3.89 4.08
N MET A 31 6.93 -3.04 3.96
CA MET A 31 8.31 -3.38 4.29
C MET A 31 9.07 -2.21 4.88
N GLY A 32 9.76 -2.45 6.00
CA GLY A 32 10.71 -1.50 6.58
C GLY A 32 12.03 -1.42 5.81
N ALA A 33 12.78 -0.35 6.04
CA ALA A 33 14.05 -0.07 5.37
C ALA A 33 15.27 -0.78 5.99
N ASN A 34 15.08 -1.47 7.11
CA ASN A 34 16.16 -2.12 7.84
C ASN A 34 16.24 -3.62 7.54
N ARG A 35 17.46 -4.15 7.57
CA ARG A 35 17.75 -5.58 7.59
C ARG A 35 17.44 -6.16 8.98
N ALA A 36 17.54 -7.49 9.10
CA ALA A 36 17.33 -8.21 10.36
C ALA A 36 18.32 -7.81 11.48
N ASP A 37 19.50 -7.32 11.12
CA ASP A 37 20.52 -6.82 12.05
C ASP A 37 20.35 -5.33 12.42
N GLY A 38 19.30 -4.68 11.90
CA GLY A 38 19.01 -3.26 12.12
C GLY A 38 19.71 -2.32 11.15
N ALA A 39 20.67 -2.77 10.36
CA ALA A 39 21.34 -1.93 9.37
C ALA A 39 20.40 -1.57 8.21
N CYS A 40 20.65 -0.45 7.57
CA CYS A 40 19.92 -0.03 6.39
C CYS A 40 20.09 -1.00 5.22
N LYS A 41 19.00 -1.28 4.51
CA LYS A 41 19.02 -2.13 3.30
C LYS A 41 19.76 -1.45 2.17
N THR A 42 20.68 -2.17 1.56
CA THR A 42 21.32 -1.80 0.30
C THR A 42 20.40 -2.07 -0.89
N GLN A 43 20.78 -1.60 -2.08
CA GLN A 43 20.06 -1.93 -3.32
C GLN A 43 20.00 -3.44 -3.55
N ALA A 44 21.04 -4.19 -3.21
CA ALA A 44 21.09 -5.65 -3.34
C ALA A 44 20.09 -6.33 -2.39
N ASP A 45 19.97 -5.85 -1.16
CA ASP A 45 18.98 -6.34 -0.18
C ASP A 45 17.55 -6.13 -0.69
N TRP A 46 17.22 -4.91 -1.16
CA TRP A 46 15.93 -4.61 -1.74
C TRP A 46 15.61 -5.48 -2.95
N LYS A 47 16.59 -5.69 -3.85
CA LYS A 47 16.41 -6.55 -5.03
C LYS A 47 16.11 -7.98 -4.62
N THR A 48 16.83 -8.52 -3.64
CA THR A 48 16.61 -9.88 -3.11
C THR A 48 15.22 -9.99 -2.48
N ASP A 49 14.80 -9.02 -1.67
CA ASP A 49 13.48 -8.99 -1.06
C ASP A 49 12.37 -8.99 -2.12
N PHE A 50 12.48 -8.14 -3.13
CA PHE A 50 11.48 -8.04 -4.21
C PHE A 50 11.42 -9.31 -5.06
N GLN A 51 12.57 -9.91 -5.37
CA GLN A 51 12.63 -11.20 -6.07
C GLN A 51 11.99 -12.31 -5.24
N THR A 52 12.24 -12.34 -3.92
CA THR A 52 11.64 -13.32 -3.02
C THR A 52 10.10 -13.20 -3.02
N ILE A 53 9.56 -11.99 -2.86
CA ILE A 53 8.11 -11.75 -2.87
C ILE A 53 7.49 -12.19 -4.21
N LYS A 54 8.11 -11.85 -5.32
CA LYS A 54 7.65 -12.30 -6.66
C LYS A 54 7.73 -13.82 -6.81
N GLY A 55 8.79 -14.42 -6.27
CA GLY A 55 9.02 -15.86 -6.30
C GLY A 55 7.98 -16.69 -5.53
N TRP A 56 7.19 -16.08 -4.65
CA TRP A 56 6.06 -16.76 -3.99
C TRP A 56 4.91 -17.13 -4.95
N GLY A 57 4.95 -16.65 -6.19
CA GLY A 57 4.11 -17.15 -7.29
C GLY A 57 2.62 -16.78 -7.21
N LYS A 58 2.26 -15.76 -6.40
CA LYS A 58 0.88 -15.33 -6.19
C LYS A 58 0.50 -14.02 -6.88
N GLY A 59 1.32 -13.57 -7.84
CA GLY A 59 1.07 -12.35 -8.59
C GLY A 59 1.37 -11.07 -7.80
N PHE A 60 2.20 -11.12 -6.78
CA PHE A 60 2.64 -9.93 -6.05
C PHE A 60 3.45 -9.02 -6.97
N ASN A 61 3.03 -7.75 -7.04
CA ASN A 61 3.55 -6.78 -7.99
C ASN A 61 3.93 -5.44 -7.37
N ALA A 62 3.72 -5.28 -6.05
CA ALA A 62 4.00 -4.02 -5.37
C ALA A 62 4.52 -4.21 -3.94
N VAL A 63 5.17 -3.15 -3.42
CA VAL A 63 5.62 -3.04 -2.03
C VAL A 63 5.29 -1.65 -1.52
N ARG A 64 4.83 -1.54 -0.27
CA ARG A 64 4.67 -0.28 0.44
C ARG A 64 5.91 0.02 1.27
N LEU A 65 6.44 1.24 1.11
CA LEU A 65 7.54 1.82 1.88
C LEU A 65 7.01 2.91 2.82
N TYR A 66 7.64 3.08 3.99
CA TYR A 66 7.18 4.03 5.00
C TYR A 66 7.76 5.44 4.85
N ALA A 67 9.02 5.51 4.41
CA ALA A 67 9.76 6.74 4.26
C ALA A 67 10.58 6.75 2.96
N ALA A 68 10.83 7.92 2.41
CA ALA A 68 11.58 8.11 1.18
C ALA A 68 13.08 8.31 1.44
N SER A 69 13.42 9.09 2.48
CA SER A 69 14.79 9.50 2.80
C SER A 69 15.50 8.59 3.79
N ASP A 70 14.77 8.07 4.80
CA ASP A 70 15.34 7.24 5.86
C ASP A 70 16.08 6.04 5.28
N CYS A 71 17.26 5.74 5.81
CA CYS A 71 18.13 4.68 5.26
C CYS A 71 18.42 4.82 3.76
N ASN A 72 18.34 6.01 3.18
CA ASN A 72 18.44 6.22 1.73
C ASN A 72 17.46 5.32 0.95
N THR A 73 16.25 5.12 1.47
CA THR A 73 15.31 4.12 0.99
C THR A 73 15.08 4.22 -0.52
N LEU A 74 14.68 5.39 -1.04
CA LEU A 74 14.41 5.48 -2.47
C LEU A 74 15.65 5.36 -3.34
N ALA A 75 16.82 5.84 -2.87
CA ALA A 75 18.07 5.69 -3.61
C ALA A 75 18.42 4.20 -3.85
N ASN A 76 18.10 3.34 -2.88
CA ASN A 76 18.37 1.90 -2.94
C ASN A 76 17.21 1.07 -3.52
N ALA A 77 15.97 1.38 -3.12
CA ALA A 77 14.80 0.60 -3.50
C ALA A 77 14.35 0.84 -4.95
N VAL A 78 14.49 2.07 -5.50
CA VAL A 78 13.99 2.39 -6.84
C VAL A 78 14.73 1.63 -7.94
N PRO A 79 16.09 1.57 -7.97
CA PRO A 79 16.78 0.73 -8.94
C PRO A 79 16.41 -0.75 -8.82
N ALA A 80 16.25 -1.26 -7.58
CA ALA A 80 15.82 -2.64 -7.33
C ALA A 80 14.40 -2.90 -7.84
N ALA A 81 13.46 -1.97 -7.61
CA ALA A 81 12.08 -2.04 -8.08
C ALA A 81 12.01 -2.07 -9.62
N LYS A 82 12.77 -1.20 -10.29
CA LYS A 82 12.87 -1.19 -11.76
C LYS A 82 13.42 -2.51 -12.30
N ALA A 83 14.48 -3.05 -11.68
CA ALA A 83 15.11 -4.30 -12.10
C ALA A 83 14.20 -5.52 -11.91
N THR A 84 13.25 -5.47 -10.97
CA THR A 84 12.35 -6.58 -10.65
C THR A 84 10.92 -6.40 -11.18
N GLY A 85 10.57 -5.18 -11.65
CA GLY A 85 9.20 -4.84 -12.07
C GLY A 85 8.22 -4.64 -10.92
N ILE A 86 8.70 -4.53 -9.67
CA ILE A 86 7.89 -4.18 -8.50
C ILE A 86 7.51 -2.70 -8.58
N LYS A 87 6.26 -2.38 -8.20
CA LYS A 87 5.79 -1.00 -8.01
C LYS A 87 5.86 -0.61 -6.55
N LEU A 88 6.10 0.67 -6.27
CA LEU A 88 6.23 1.16 -4.91
C LEU A 88 5.07 2.08 -4.54
N LEU A 89 4.36 1.74 -3.46
CA LEU A 89 3.59 2.73 -2.70
C LEU A 89 4.57 3.45 -1.79
N VAL A 90 4.88 4.68 -2.14
CA VAL A 90 5.95 5.47 -1.50
C VAL A 90 5.40 6.20 -0.29
N GLY A 91 6.00 6.01 0.88
CA GLY A 91 5.79 6.85 2.03
C GLY A 91 6.62 8.14 1.95
N VAL A 92 6.02 9.23 2.39
CA VAL A 92 6.66 10.54 2.62
C VAL A 92 6.31 10.94 4.03
N TRP A 93 7.24 10.80 4.98
CA TRP A 93 6.96 11.05 6.39
C TRP A 93 6.64 12.51 6.66
N ALA A 94 5.64 12.80 7.49
CA ALA A 94 5.00 14.11 7.56
C ALA A 94 5.08 14.81 8.93
N THR A 95 5.62 14.16 9.99
CA THR A 95 5.48 14.62 11.37
C THR A 95 6.29 15.87 11.73
N ASN A 96 7.38 16.20 11.02
CA ASN A 96 8.09 17.45 11.24
C ASN A 96 8.63 18.04 9.94
N ASP A 97 8.72 19.38 9.89
CA ASP A 97 9.01 20.13 8.65
C ASP A 97 10.38 19.80 8.04
N ALA A 98 11.41 19.63 8.87
CA ALA A 98 12.76 19.33 8.39
C ALA A 98 12.81 17.93 7.77
N HIS A 99 12.23 16.93 8.44
CA HIS A 99 12.14 15.57 7.92
C HIS A 99 11.25 15.52 6.67
N PHE A 100 10.08 16.15 6.69
CA PHE A 100 9.21 16.24 5.51
C PHE A 100 9.92 16.87 4.30
N GLY A 101 10.74 17.91 4.54
CA GLY A 101 11.58 18.49 3.50
C GLY A 101 12.59 17.50 2.89
N ALA A 102 13.27 16.71 3.74
CA ALA A 102 14.20 15.67 3.31
C ALA A 102 13.49 14.54 2.52
N GLU A 103 12.32 14.11 2.97
CA GLU A 103 11.47 13.12 2.32
C GLU A 103 11.06 13.56 0.91
N LYS A 104 10.56 14.80 0.76
CA LYS A 104 10.24 15.39 -0.55
C LYS A 104 11.46 15.48 -1.47
N ALA A 105 12.60 15.90 -0.92
CA ALA A 105 13.83 16.00 -1.69
C ALA A 105 14.30 14.62 -2.21
N ALA A 106 14.22 13.59 -1.39
CA ALA A 106 14.53 12.20 -1.78
C ALA A 106 13.58 11.70 -2.88
N LEU A 107 12.27 11.95 -2.73
CA LEU A 107 11.28 11.59 -3.75
C LEU A 107 11.54 12.31 -5.07
N LEU A 108 11.76 13.63 -5.04
CA LEU A 108 12.03 14.42 -6.22
C LEU A 108 13.32 13.97 -6.92
N LYS A 109 14.37 13.69 -6.16
CA LYS A 109 15.64 13.16 -6.69
C LYS A 109 15.42 11.83 -7.41
N ALA A 110 14.66 10.91 -6.80
CA ALA A 110 14.35 9.61 -7.41
C ALA A 110 13.51 9.75 -8.69
N ILE A 111 12.54 10.66 -8.72
CA ILE A 111 11.72 10.95 -9.91
C ILE A 111 12.60 11.52 -11.04
N LYS A 112 13.46 12.49 -10.76
CA LYS A 112 14.37 13.07 -11.75
C LYS A 112 15.33 12.05 -12.35
N ALA A 113 15.84 11.13 -11.53
CA ALA A 113 16.81 10.11 -11.97
C ALA A 113 16.17 8.92 -12.70
N HIS A 114 14.92 8.56 -12.34
CA HIS A 114 14.34 7.28 -12.77
C HIS A 114 12.97 7.38 -13.43
N GLY A 115 12.43 8.59 -13.61
CA GLY A 115 11.05 8.81 -14.06
C GLY A 115 10.04 8.40 -13.00
N THR A 116 8.78 8.16 -13.41
CA THR A 116 7.67 7.88 -12.48
C THR A 116 7.09 6.47 -12.61
N ALA A 117 7.55 5.67 -13.58
CA ALA A 117 6.92 4.39 -13.91
C ALA A 117 7.01 3.32 -12.79
N TRP A 118 7.89 3.51 -11.81
CA TRP A 118 8.05 2.63 -10.64
C TRP A 118 7.08 2.95 -9.50
N ILE A 119 6.39 4.10 -9.54
CA ILE A 119 5.47 4.56 -8.49
C ILE A 119 4.09 3.94 -8.72
N ALA A 120 3.54 3.28 -7.70
CA ALA A 120 2.15 2.85 -7.63
C ALA A 120 1.25 4.02 -7.18
N ALA A 121 1.62 4.66 -6.10
CA ALA A 121 1.02 5.85 -5.51
C ALA A 121 1.95 6.43 -4.43
N ILE A 122 1.57 7.54 -3.83
CA ILE A 122 2.32 8.23 -2.78
C ILE A 122 1.40 8.43 -1.57
N SER A 123 1.90 8.04 -0.38
CA SER A 123 1.26 8.28 0.91
C SER A 123 2.05 9.34 1.67
N VAL A 124 1.43 10.48 1.92
CA VAL A 124 2.00 11.53 2.78
C VAL A 124 1.57 11.22 4.21
N GLY A 125 2.53 10.92 5.06
CA GLY A 125 2.29 10.46 6.42
C GLY A 125 1.78 9.02 6.54
N SER A 126 1.74 8.56 7.79
CA SER A 126 1.18 7.25 8.18
C SER A 126 0.70 7.31 9.62
N GLU A 127 -0.61 7.21 9.83
CA GLU A 127 -1.29 7.24 11.14
C GLU A 127 -1.09 8.54 11.96
N ASP A 128 -0.78 9.63 11.27
CA ASP A 128 -0.52 10.93 11.91
C ASP A 128 -1.77 11.51 12.58
N LEU A 129 -2.95 11.27 12.00
CA LEU A 129 -4.22 11.71 12.59
C LEU A 129 -4.59 10.86 13.80
N TYR A 130 -4.40 9.54 13.71
CA TYR A 130 -4.64 8.63 14.82
C TYR A 130 -3.75 8.94 16.03
N ARG A 131 -2.44 9.16 15.79
CA ARG A 131 -1.49 9.54 16.84
C ARG A 131 -1.56 11.00 17.25
N LYS A 132 -2.27 11.84 16.47
CA LYS A 132 -2.34 13.30 16.65
C LYS A 132 -0.97 13.98 16.54
N ASP A 133 -0.13 13.48 15.65
CA ASP A 133 1.23 13.99 15.42
C ASP A 133 1.19 15.35 14.72
N ILE A 134 0.22 15.56 13.83
CA ILE A 134 -0.03 16.84 13.15
C ILE A 134 -1.54 17.11 13.02
N THR A 135 -1.91 18.36 12.76
CA THR A 135 -3.32 18.71 12.55
C THR A 135 -3.82 18.26 11.18
N PRO A 136 -5.13 17.96 11.03
CA PRO A 136 -5.71 17.62 9.72
C PRO A 136 -5.46 18.68 8.65
N GLN A 137 -5.49 19.97 9.02
CA GLN A 137 -5.25 21.09 8.10
C GLN A 137 -3.82 21.09 7.56
N LYS A 138 -2.83 20.87 8.45
CA LYS A 138 -1.43 20.80 8.07
C LYS A 138 -1.20 19.60 7.14
N LEU A 139 -1.70 18.41 7.50
CA LEU A 139 -1.57 17.21 6.67
C LEU A 139 -2.20 17.40 5.28
N ALA A 140 -3.38 18.00 5.20
CA ALA A 140 -4.02 18.32 3.92
C ALA A 140 -3.13 19.25 3.06
N THR A 141 -2.51 20.26 3.67
CA THR A 141 -1.57 21.16 2.98
C THR A 141 -0.35 20.41 2.44
N GLU A 142 0.22 19.50 3.22
CA GLU A 142 1.36 18.68 2.82
C GLU A 142 1.02 17.69 1.67
N ILE A 143 -0.21 17.13 1.68
CA ILE A 143 -0.70 16.32 0.57
C ILE A 143 -0.80 17.15 -0.72
N TYR A 144 -1.32 18.38 -0.65
CA TYR A 144 -1.37 19.28 -1.81
C TYR A 144 0.02 19.67 -2.31
N ASP A 145 0.98 19.93 -1.41
CA ASP A 145 2.35 20.27 -1.74
C ASP A 145 3.05 19.11 -2.49
N VAL A 146 3.04 17.91 -1.93
CA VAL A 146 3.61 16.72 -2.60
C VAL A 146 2.92 16.47 -3.94
N ARG A 147 1.59 16.59 -4.01
CA ARG A 147 0.84 16.43 -5.25
C ARG A 147 1.26 17.46 -6.31
N GLY A 148 1.38 18.73 -5.94
CA GLY A 148 1.85 19.78 -6.84
C GLY A 148 3.24 19.50 -7.39
N MET A 149 4.15 19.05 -6.52
CA MET A 149 5.52 18.68 -6.90
C MET A 149 5.55 17.51 -7.90
N VAL A 150 4.88 16.40 -7.63
CA VAL A 150 5.00 15.19 -8.44
C VAL A 150 4.23 15.27 -9.75
N ARG A 151 3.14 16.03 -9.80
CA ARG A 151 2.31 16.17 -11.01
C ARG A 151 2.96 17.00 -12.11
N GLN A 152 4.04 17.71 -11.82
CA GLN A 152 4.89 18.32 -12.85
C GLN A 152 5.56 17.26 -13.73
N TYR A 153 5.75 16.03 -13.21
CA TYR A 153 6.38 14.92 -13.91
C TYR A 153 5.36 13.90 -14.47
N ASN A 154 4.25 13.70 -13.77
CA ASN A 154 3.17 12.82 -14.22
C ASN A 154 1.84 13.23 -13.57
N LYS A 155 0.92 13.74 -14.37
CA LYS A 155 -0.41 14.24 -13.93
C LYS A 155 -1.28 13.15 -13.31
N ASN A 156 -1.01 11.88 -13.60
CA ASN A 156 -1.83 10.73 -13.16
C ASN A 156 -1.37 10.13 -11.82
N LEU A 157 -0.25 10.63 -11.25
CA LEU A 157 0.19 10.15 -9.94
C LEU A 157 -0.87 10.43 -8.87
N LYS A 158 -1.25 9.39 -8.16
CA LYS A 158 -2.18 9.46 -7.03
C LYS A 158 -1.39 9.78 -5.76
N VAL A 159 -1.86 10.77 -5.03
CA VAL A 159 -1.30 11.20 -3.74
C VAL A 159 -2.42 11.18 -2.71
N GLY A 160 -2.15 10.62 -1.55
CA GLY A 160 -3.09 10.55 -0.45
C GLY A 160 -2.38 10.33 0.88
N HIS A 161 -3.07 9.72 1.81
CA HIS A 161 -2.61 9.49 3.17
C HIS A 161 -2.95 8.08 3.63
N THR A 162 -2.15 7.53 4.54
CA THR A 162 -2.43 6.25 5.20
C THR A 162 -2.76 6.50 6.66
N ASP A 163 -3.93 6.03 7.11
CA ASP A 163 -4.30 6.12 8.53
C ASP A 163 -5.17 4.95 8.97
N THR A 164 -5.44 4.85 10.27
CA THR A 164 -6.33 3.84 10.82
C THR A 164 -7.75 4.02 10.29
N TRP A 165 -8.51 2.93 10.28
CA TRP A 165 -9.90 2.99 9.87
C TRP A 165 -10.72 3.95 10.74
N THR A 166 -10.37 4.09 12.04
CA THR A 166 -11.05 5.01 12.98
C THR A 166 -10.81 6.47 12.62
N ALA A 167 -9.58 6.83 12.24
CA ALA A 167 -9.27 8.19 11.80
C ALA A 167 -9.99 8.55 10.49
N TRP A 168 -10.14 7.59 9.57
CA TRP A 168 -10.84 7.82 8.30
C TRP A 168 -12.34 8.03 8.43
N VAL A 169 -12.99 7.49 9.47
CA VAL A 169 -14.44 7.69 9.69
C VAL A 169 -14.76 8.84 10.63
N ASP A 170 -13.75 9.53 11.17
CA ASP A 170 -13.91 10.73 11.97
C ASP A 170 -14.10 11.95 11.07
N GLY A 171 -15.28 12.59 11.13
CA GLY A 171 -15.60 13.79 10.35
C GLY A 171 -14.67 14.99 10.62
N ALA A 172 -13.97 15.03 11.76
CA ALA A 172 -12.96 16.05 12.04
C ALA A 172 -11.77 15.98 11.03
N ASN A 173 -11.56 14.83 10.40
CA ASN A 173 -10.50 14.58 9.42
C ASN A 173 -10.95 14.74 7.96
N ASP A 174 -12.16 15.19 7.69
CA ASP A 174 -12.70 15.30 6.32
C ASP A 174 -11.90 16.21 5.39
N VAL A 175 -11.20 17.19 5.95
CA VAL A 175 -10.31 18.05 5.16
C VAL A 175 -9.17 17.25 4.51
N VAL A 176 -8.66 16.21 5.20
CA VAL A 176 -7.66 15.29 4.66
C VAL A 176 -8.28 14.38 3.60
N THR A 177 -9.48 13.85 3.86
CA THR A 177 -10.23 13.04 2.89
C THR A 177 -10.46 13.81 1.57
N LYS A 178 -10.82 15.11 1.66
CA LYS A 178 -10.99 16.00 0.49
C LYS A 178 -9.67 16.24 -0.25
N ALA A 179 -8.56 16.28 0.47
CA ALA A 179 -7.23 16.45 -0.12
C ALA A 179 -6.70 15.21 -0.85
N CYS A 180 -7.21 14.00 -0.57
CA CYS A 180 -6.68 12.75 -1.08
C CYS A 180 -7.23 12.35 -2.46
N ASP A 181 -6.36 11.82 -3.33
CA ASP A 181 -6.76 11.01 -4.49
C ASP A 181 -7.05 9.56 -4.09
N ILE A 182 -6.39 9.11 -3.01
CA ILE A 182 -6.53 7.80 -2.39
C ILE A 182 -6.52 7.93 -0.87
N ALA A 183 -7.49 7.32 -0.21
CA ALA A 183 -7.48 7.07 1.22
C ALA A 183 -6.95 5.66 1.46
N ILE A 184 -5.89 5.51 2.22
CA ILE A 184 -5.25 4.22 2.46
C ILE A 184 -5.53 3.85 3.92
N THR A 185 -6.24 2.74 4.15
CA THR A 185 -6.67 2.38 5.50
C THR A 185 -5.82 1.27 6.11
N ASN A 186 -5.47 1.43 7.38
CA ASN A 186 -4.90 0.41 8.24
C ASN A 186 -5.99 -0.16 9.14
N GLY A 187 -5.94 -1.48 9.37
CA GLY A 187 -6.89 -2.11 10.28
C GLY A 187 -6.39 -3.44 10.82
N PHE A 188 -6.33 -3.55 12.15
CA PHE A 188 -5.82 -4.74 12.83
C PHE A 188 -6.81 -5.22 13.90
N PRO A 189 -7.61 -6.25 13.63
CA PRO A 189 -8.44 -6.87 14.67
C PRO A 189 -7.64 -7.37 15.87
N TYR A 190 -6.34 -7.67 15.67
CA TYR A 190 -5.42 -7.99 16.75
C TYR A 190 -5.36 -6.86 17.79
N TRP A 191 -5.10 -5.61 17.35
CA TRP A 191 -5.05 -4.43 18.22
C TRP A 191 -6.43 -3.96 18.72
N GLN A 192 -7.50 -4.55 18.19
CA GLN A 192 -8.85 -4.38 18.73
C GLN A 192 -9.17 -5.42 19.82
N GLY A 193 -8.23 -6.30 20.18
CA GLY A 193 -8.41 -7.34 21.19
C GLY A 193 -9.34 -8.47 20.75
N VAL A 194 -9.63 -8.60 19.45
CA VAL A 194 -10.55 -9.62 18.91
C VAL A 194 -9.75 -10.85 18.52
N ASN A 195 -10.09 -12.05 19.05
CA ASN A 195 -9.40 -13.27 18.66
C ASN A 195 -9.60 -13.58 17.16
N SER A 196 -8.63 -14.28 16.55
CA SER A 196 -8.58 -14.49 15.10
C SER A 196 -9.82 -15.19 14.54
N LYS A 197 -10.37 -16.20 15.24
CA LYS A 197 -11.59 -16.91 14.82
C LYS A 197 -12.79 -15.96 14.77
N THR A 198 -12.99 -15.17 15.82
CA THR A 198 -14.07 -14.16 15.87
C THR A 198 -13.89 -13.08 14.82
N ALA A 199 -12.64 -12.59 14.63
CA ALA A 199 -12.33 -11.58 13.62
C ALA A 199 -12.69 -12.05 12.21
N ILE A 200 -12.45 -13.32 11.90
CA ILE A 200 -12.81 -13.94 10.62
C ILE A 200 -14.33 -14.09 10.51
N GLN A 201 -14.99 -14.69 11.51
CA GLN A 201 -16.42 -14.97 11.50
C GLN A 201 -17.27 -13.69 11.41
N LYS A 202 -16.90 -12.66 12.16
CA LYS A 202 -17.59 -11.37 12.17
C LYS A 202 -17.13 -10.40 11.07
N LYS A 203 -16.18 -10.82 10.23
CA LYS A 203 -15.61 -9.98 9.17
C LYS A 203 -15.11 -8.62 9.69
N THR A 204 -14.43 -8.62 10.85
CA THR A 204 -14.06 -7.39 11.58
C THR A 204 -13.28 -6.42 10.70
N PHE A 205 -12.25 -6.89 9.99
CA PHE A 205 -11.48 -6.05 9.08
C PHE A 205 -12.32 -5.56 7.88
N GLN A 206 -13.08 -6.45 7.26
CA GLN A 206 -13.90 -6.10 6.10
C GLN A 206 -14.95 -5.03 6.47
N ASN A 207 -15.56 -5.14 7.65
CA ASN A 207 -16.52 -4.13 8.14
C ASN A 207 -15.85 -2.77 8.35
N SER A 208 -14.65 -2.73 8.93
CA SER A 208 -13.86 -1.51 9.05
C SER A 208 -13.55 -0.91 7.69
N PHE A 209 -13.09 -1.72 6.72
CA PHE A 209 -12.84 -1.28 5.34
C PHE A 209 -14.10 -0.70 4.68
N TRP A 210 -15.25 -1.37 4.79
CA TRP A 210 -16.49 -0.86 4.20
C TRP A 210 -16.98 0.43 4.88
N SER A 211 -16.75 0.60 6.17
CA SER A 211 -17.04 1.86 6.87
C SER A 211 -16.20 3.01 6.32
N VAL A 212 -14.89 2.78 6.13
CA VAL A 212 -14.01 3.76 5.47
C VAL A 212 -14.47 4.05 4.04
N GLN A 213 -14.76 3.01 3.25
CA GLN A 213 -15.21 3.19 1.87
C GLN A 213 -16.48 4.03 1.79
N LYS A 214 -17.44 3.76 2.68
CA LYS A 214 -18.70 4.53 2.75
C LYS A 214 -18.43 5.99 3.11
N HIS A 215 -17.63 6.26 4.15
CA HIS A 215 -17.32 7.61 4.61
C HIS A 215 -16.54 8.39 3.55
N VAL A 216 -15.45 7.82 3.04
CA VAL A 216 -14.61 8.45 2.01
C VAL A 216 -15.44 8.79 0.77
N LYS A 217 -16.32 7.90 0.31
CA LYS A 217 -17.17 8.15 -0.86
C LYS A 217 -18.22 9.24 -0.62
N ALA A 218 -18.69 9.41 0.60
CA ALA A 218 -19.59 10.49 0.97
C ALA A 218 -18.89 11.86 0.95
N VAL A 219 -17.63 11.92 1.38
CA VAL A 219 -16.84 13.17 1.49
C VAL A 219 -16.13 13.52 0.18
N ASN A 220 -15.58 12.52 -0.51
CA ASN A 220 -14.83 12.65 -1.76
C ASN A 220 -15.10 11.44 -2.66
N SER A 221 -16.15 11.53 -3.49
CA SER A 221 -16.56 10.43 -4.37
C SER A 221 -15.50 9.98 -5.38
N LYS A 222 -14.51 10.84 -5.67
CA LYS A 222 -13.42 10.57 -6.62
C LYS A 222 -12.26 9.81 -5.99
N ALA A 223 -12.10 9.87 -4.65
CA ALA A 223 -11.01 9.19 -3.97
C ALA A 223 -11.18 7.67 -4.04
N ALA A 224 -10.11 6.98 -4.36
CA ALA A 224 -10.04 5.52 -4.21
C ALA A 224 -9.79 5.15 -2.74
N VAL A 225 -10.19 3.93 -2.34
CA VAL A 225 -9.86 3.39 -1.01
C VAL A 225 -8.97 2.17 -1.19
N TRP A 226 -7.77 2.22 -0.59
CA TRP A 226 -6.80 1.12 -0.59
C TRP A 226 -6.59 0.61 0.83
N VAL A 227 -5.94 -0.54 0.96
CA VAL A 227 -5.49 -1.09 2.25
C VAL A 227 -3.98 -0.91 2.36
N GLY A 228 -3.53 -0.16 3.37
CA GLY A 228 -2.11 0.05 3.66
C GLY A 228 -1.53 -1.05 4.53
N GLU A 229 -2.30 -1.47 5.54
CA GLU A 229 -1.88 -2.50 6.47
C GLU A 229 -3.05 -3.29 7.03
N THR A 230 -2.85 -4.58 7.11
CA THR A 230 -3.54 -5.52 7.98
C THR A 230 -2.65 -6.75 8.15
N GLY A 231 -2.74 -7.42 9.29
CA GLY A 231 -1.87 -8.56 9.59
C GLY A 231 -2.23 -9.23 10.90
N TRP A 232 -1.48 -10.29 11.23
CA TRP A 232 -1.59 -11.02 12.48
C TRP A 232 -0.21 -11.52 12.91
N PRO A 233 0.21 -11.32 14.18
CA PRO A 233 1.53 -11.75 14.65
C PRO A 233 1.55 -13.26 14.91
N THR A 234 2.74 -13.87 14.80
CA THR A 234 2.93 -15.31 15.07
C THR A 234 3.49 -15.61 16.45
N ALA A 235 4.06 -14.61 17.13
CA ALA A 235 4.61 -14.71 18.49
C ALA A 235 4.54 -13.35 19.19
N GLY A 236 4.95 -13.32 20.45
CA GLY A 236 4.88 -12.15 21.34
C GLY A 236 3.69 -12.22 22.30
N ALA A 237 3.43 -11.14 23.00
CA ALA A 237 2.35 -11.05 23.99
C ALA A 237 0.98 -11.02 23.31
N SER A 238 -0.03 -11.62 23.95
CA SER A 238 -1.44 -11.44 23.54
C SER A 238 -1.90 -10.01 23.85
N PHE A 239 -2.79 -9.49 23.02
CA PHE A 239 -3.47 -8.22 23.27
C PHE A 239 -4.95 -8.49 23.58
N GLN A 240 -5.36 -8.36 24.83
CA GLN A 240 -6.70 -8.72 25.29
C GLN A 240 -7.09 -10.15 24.84
N GLY A 241 -8.17 -10.31 24.07
CA GLY A 241 -8.63 -11.61 23.53
C GLY A 241 -7.86 -12.08 22.29
N ALA A 242 -6.96 -11.29 21.72
CA ALA A 242 -6.20 -11.64 20.53
C ALA A 242 -4.87 -12.30 20.91
N ALA A 243 -4.69 -13.58 20.56
CA ALA A 243 -3.45 -14.32 20.76
C ALA A 243 -2.66 -14.44 19.47
N PRO A 244 -1.31 -14.22 19.50
CA PRO A 244 -0.44 -14.50 18.37
C PRO A 244 -0.43 -16.01 18.04
N GLY A 245 -0.03 -16.35 16.81
CA GLY A 245 0.16 -17.75 16.42
C GLY A 245 0.17 -17.93 14.91
N THR A 246 0.98 -18.88 14.44
CA THR A 246 1.10 -19.19 13.01
C THR A 246 -0.23 -19.67 12.42
N THR A 247 -1.00 -20.46 13.15
CA THR A 247 -2.34 -20.90 12.73
C THR A 247 -3.30 -19.71 12.62
N SER A 248 -3.26 -18.78 13.59
CA SER A 248 -4.06 -17.54 13.56
C SER A 248 -3.69 -16.67 12.35
N LEU A 249 -2.40 -16.46 12.10
CA LEU A 249 -1.91 -15.75 10.92
C LEU A 249 -2.40 -16.42 9.63
N LYS A 250 -2.18 -17.75 9.47
CA LYS A 250 -2.58 -18.49 8.26
C LYS A 250 -4.07 -18.36 7.97
N ASN A 251 -4.91 -18.55 9.00
CA ASN A 251 -6.37 -18.47 8.84
C ASN A 251 -6.83 -17.04 8.54
N TYR A 252 -6.27 -16.05 9.25
CA TYR A 252 -6.58 -14.64 9.04
C TYR A 252 -6.13 -14.18 7.64
N TYR A 253 -4.93 -14.59 7.20
CA TYR A 253 -4.43 -14.33 5.85
C TYR A 253 -5.36 -14.92 4.78
N GLY A 254 -5.73 -16.19 4.92
CA GLY A 254 -6.64 -16.85 3.97
C GLY A 254 -8.00 -16.17 3.87
N SER A 255 -8.52 -15.64 4.98
CA SER A 255 -9.82 -14.96 5.00
C SER A 255 -9.73 -13.52 4.49
N VAL A 256 -8.72 -12.76 4.93
CA VAL A 256 -8.67 -11.30 4.73
C VAL A 256 -7.82 -10.93 3.51
N ALA A 257 -6.60 -11.49 3.39
CA ALA A 257 -5.74 -11.17 2.25
C ALA A 257 -6.35 -11.69 0.95
N CYS A 258 -6.86 -12.92 0.93
CA CYS A 258 -7.47 -13.49 -0.27
C CYS A 258 -8.75 -12.73 -0.67
N TRP A 259 -9.56 -12.30 0.30
CA TRP A 259 -10.69 -11.41 0.03
C TRP A 259 -10.24 -10.08 -0.57
N LEU A 260 -9.20 -9.45 0.00
CA LEU A 260 -8.68 -8.16 -0.47
C LEU A 260 -8.18 -8.27 -1.92
N TRP A 261 -7.39 -9.30 -2.21
CA TRP A 261 -6.78 -9.48 -3.53
C TRP A 261 -7.72 -10.03 -4.59
N ALA A 262 -8.90 -10.47 -4.21
CA ALA A 262 -9.99 -10.77 -5.15
C ALA A 262 -10.76 -9.52 -5.60
N LYS A 263 -10.53 -8.34 -4.97
CA LYS A 263 -11.20 -7.10 -5.36
C LYS A 263 -10.55 -6.49 -6.61
N PRO A 264 -11.31 -6.23 -7.67
CA PRO A 264 -10.75 -5.73 -8.92
C PRO A 264 -10.38 -4.24 -8.88
N ASP A 265 -10.87 -3.50 -7.91
CA ASP A 265 -10.78 -2.04 -7.80
C ASP A 265 -9.98 -1.54 -6.59
N THR A 266 -9.45 -2.47 -5.77
CA THR A 266 -8.79 -2.13 -4.50
C THR A 266 -7.38 -2.69 -4.47
N SER A 267 -6.39 -1.81 -4.33
CA SER A 267 -5.01 -2.22 -4.05
C SER A 267 -4.82 -2.50 -2.56
N GLY A 268 -3.91 -3.42 -2.24
CA GLY A 268 -3.69 -3.78 -0.85
C GLY A 268 -2.27 -4.24 -0.53
N PHE A 269 -1.85 -3.92 0.70
CA PHE A 269 -0.55 -4.27 1.24
C PHE A 269 -0.72 -4.98 2.57
N TRP A 270 -0.16 -6.18 2.68
CA TRP A 270 -0.18 -6.95 3.91
C TRP A 270 0.95 -6.52 4.85
N PHE A 271 0.68 -6.42 6.12
CA PHE A 271 1.67 -6.17 7.16
C PHE A 271 2.09 -7.49 7.81
N THR A 272 3.27 -8.03 7.47
CA THR A 272 4.36 -7.58 6.62
C THR A 272 4.96 -8.76 5.86
N ALA A 273 5.90 -8.52 4.93
CA ALA A 273 6.55 -9.60 4.19
C ALA A 273 7.40 -10.50 5.09
N PHE A 274 8.30 -9.90 5.85
CA PHE A 274 9.31 -10.57 6.66
C PHE A 274 9.25 -10.12 8.12
N ASP A 275 9.63 -11.01 9.04
CA ASP A 275 9.85 -10.65 10.44
C ASP A 275 10.91 -9.55 10.56
N ALA A 276 10.71 -8.68 11.56
CA ALA A 276 11.57 -7.53 11.85
C ALA A 276 12.20 -7.66 13.24
N PRO A 277 13.30 -8.42 13.44
CA PRO A 277 13.85 -8.76 14.76
C PRO A 277 14.22 -7.56 15.63
N THR A 278 14.43 -6.39 15.03
CA THR A 278 14.76 -5.14 15.73
C THR A 278 13.56 -4.27 16.06
N ALA A 279 12.34 -4.69 15.67
CA ALA A 279 11.12 -3.95 15.99
C ALA A 279 10.79 -4.00 17.50
N SER A 280 10.02 -3.04 17.97
CA SER A 280 9.53 -2.94 19.34
C SER A 280 8.08 -2.46 19.34
N PRO A 281 7.22 -2.99 20.21
CA PRO A 281 7.45 -4.08 21.18
C PRO A 281 7.69 -5.46 20.55
N GLU A 282 7.97 -6.49 21.36
CA GLU A 282 8.32 -7.84 20.90
C GLU A 282 7.36 -8.41 19.82
N VAL A 283 6.08 -8.20 20.00
CA VAL A 283 5.05 -8.71 19.06
C VAL A 283 5.21 -8.14 17.64
N GLU A 284 5.71 -6.92 17.49
CA GLU A 284 5.95 -6.28 16.19
C GLU A 284 7.04 -6.98 15.38
N LYS A 285 7.91 -7.75 16.03
CA LYS A 285 8.94 -8.55 15.36
C LYS A 285 8.36 -9.68 14.51
N HIS A 286 7.11 -10.10 14.76
CA HIS A 286 6.56 -11.40 14.33
C HIS A 286 5.38 -11.32 13.36
N PHE A 287 5.14 -10.18 12.72
CA PHE A 287 4.06 -10.00 11.74
C PHE A 287 4.37 -10.53 10.33
N GLY A 288 5.61 -10.94 10.06
CA GLY A 288 6.01 -11.46 8.75
C GLY A 288 5.24 -12.71 8.36
N VAL A 289 4.83 -12.81 7.08
CA VAL A 289 4.38 -14.09 6.50
C VAL A 289 5.55 -15.05 6.29
N ALA A 290 6.76 -14.50 6.24
CA ALA A 290 8.03 -15.21 6.24
C ALA A 290 8.90 -14.75 7.41
N ASP A 291 9.85 -15.58 7.83
CA ASP A 291 10.86 -15.21 8.82
C ASP A 291 11.86 -14.17 8.27
N SER A 292 12.76 -13.69 9.12
CA SER A 292 13.81 -12.73 8.73
C SER A 292 14.84 -13.29 7.73
N LYS A 293 14.86 -14.62 7.51
CA LYS A 293 15.65 -15.30 6.50
C LYS A 293 14.86 -15.57 5.21
N ARG A 294 13.67 -14.97 5.05
CA ARG A 294 12.76 -15.05 3.90
C ARG A 294 12.06 -16.41 3.70
N LYS A 295 12.11 -17.30 4.68
CA LYS A 295 11.42 -18.60 4.64
C LYS A 295 9.95 -18.39 5.04
N LEU A 296 9.01 -18.75 4.16
CA LEU A 296 7.59 -18.70 4.45
C LEU A 296 7.23 -19.52 5.70
N LYS A 297 6.45 -18.95 6.60
CA LYS A 297 5.92 -19.62 7.79
C LYS A 297 4.77 -20.59 7.46
N PHE A 298 4.12 -20.39 6.31
CA PHE A 298 3.07 -21.25 5.77
C PHE A 298 2.95 -21.04 4.26
N ALA A 299 2.34 -21.99 3.55
CA ALA A 299 2.02 -21.83 2.12
C ALA A 299 0.94 -20.76 1.94
N LEU A 300 1.22 -19.71 1.16
CA LEU A 300 0.27 -18.65 0.88
C LEU A 300 -0.87 -19.19 -0.02
N PRO A 301 -2.14 -19.10 0.39
CA PRO A 301 -3.26 -19.65 -0.39
C PRO A 301 -3.56 -18.81 -1.65
N CYS A 302 -3.20 -17.52 -1.64
CA CYS A 302 -3.51 -16.58 -2.72
C CYS A 302 -2.40 -15.56 -2.95
#